data_5074e711f6654290d7e0cfbca75d44ee
#
_entry.id   5074e711f6654290d7e0cfbca75d44ee
#
_cell.length_a   1.000
_cell.length_b   1.000
_cell.length_c   1.000
_cell.angle_alpha   90.00
_cell.angle_beta   90.00
_cell.angle_gamma   90.00
#
_symmetry.space_group_name_H-M   'P 1'
#
loop_
_entity.id
_entity.type
_entity.pdbx_description
1 polymer ?
#
loop_
_entity_poly.entity_id
_entity_poly.type
_entity_poly.pdbx_seq_one_letter_code
_entity_poly.pdbx_strand_id
1 'polypeptide(L)'
;MNVSKRIITLRERCGLTQNGLAERAGVSQTHLRRVELGQADITVGHLQLICDAMGISVADFFKEEENSDEIAVAISKLSPKQKVLLLSFLESL
;
A
#
# COMPACT_ATOMS: atom_id res chain seq x y z
N MET A 1 3.63 1.21 -10.21
CA MET A 1 3.20 0.67 -8.89
C MET A 1 3.97 -0.61 -8.59
N ASN A 2 4.41 -0.79 -7.37
CA ASN A 2 4.97 -2.05 -6.90
C ASN A 2 3.89 -2.82 -6.14
N VAL A 3 3.42 -3.93 -6.71
CA VAL A 3 2.32 -4.73 -6.13
C VAL A 3 2.70 -5.29 -4.76
N SER A 4 3.92 -5.77 -4.59
CA SER A 4 4.41 -6.31 -3.31
C SER A 4 4.33 -5.26 -2.20
N LYS A 5 4.85 -4.07 -2.46
CA LYS A 5 4.80 -2.96 -1.49
C LYS A 5 3.38 -2.49 -1.22
N ARG A 6 2.53 -2.49 -2.24
CA ARG A 6 1.12 -2.10 -2.09
C ARG A 6 0.37 -3.06 -1.17
N ILE A 7 0.61 -4.36 -1.32
CA ILE A 7 0.02 -5.38 -0.44
C ILE A 7 0.45 -5.13 1.01
N ILE A 8 1.74 -4.93 1.26
CA ILE A 8 2.27 -4.67 2.60
C ILE A 8 1.63 -3.43 3.20
N THR A 9 1.60 -2.33 2.46
CA THR A 9 1.03 -1.06 2.92
C THR A 9 -0.42 -1.20 3.32
N LEU A 10 -1.23 -1.81 2.47
CA LEU A 10 -2.67 -1.98 2.73
C LEU A 10 -2.91 -2.97 3.88
N ARG A 11 -2.12 -4.03 3.95
CA ARG A 11 -2.20 -5.00 5.04
C ARG A 11 -1.94 -4.33 6.39
N GLU A 12 -0.89 -3.54 6.47
CA GLU A 12 -0.53 -2.81 7.69
C GLU A 12 -1.60 -1.79 8.08
N ARG A 13 -2.17 -1.08 7.10
CA ARG A 13 -3.28 -0.15 7.35
C ARG A 13 -4.51 -0.85 7.91
N CYS A 14 -4.74 -2.12 7.52
CA CYS A 14 -5.83 -2.93 8.05
C CYS A 14 -5.50 -3.54 9.42
N GLY A 15 -4.29 -3.32 9.94
CA GLY A 15 -3.86 -3.90 11.20
C GLY A 15 -3.65 -5.41 11.14
N LEU A 16 -3.42 -5.98 9.97
CA LEU A 16 -3.25 -7.41 9.76
C LEU A 16 -1.77 -7.79 9.72
N THR A 17 -1.44 -8.90 10.40
CA THR A 17 -0.15 -9.55 10.21
C THR A 17 -0.16 -10.32 8.88
N GLN A 18 1.02 -10.72 8.41
CA GLN A 18 1.14 -11.55 7.22
C GLN A 18 0.36 -12.86 7.37
N ASN A 19 0.49 -13.51 8.53
CA ASN A 19 -0.30 -14.70 8.88
C ASN A 19 -1.80 -14.42 8.87
N GLY A 20 -2.20 -13.35 9.50
CA GLY A 20 -3.61 -12.96 9.60
C GLY A 20 -4.24 -12.72 8.24
N LEU A 21 -3.52 -12.04 7.34
CA LEU A 21 -4.02 -11.83 5.99
C LEU A 21 -4.11 -13.13 5.21
N ALA A 22 -3.07 -13.97 5.26
CA ALA A 22 -3.06 -15.26 4.55
C ALA A 22 -4.21 -16.15 5.01
N GLU A 23 -4.43 -16.25 6.31
CA GLU A 23 -5.51 -17.02 6.90
C GLU A 23 -6.88 -16.50 6.47
N ARG A 24 -7.07 -15.18 6.56
CA ARG A 24 -8.33 -14.53 6.19
C ARG A 24 -8.64 -14.65 4.70
N ALA A 25 -7.62 -14.57 3.86
CA ALA A 25 -7.76 -14.70 2.41
C ALA A 25 -7.86 -16.14 1.94
N GLY A 26 -7.52 -17.11 2.79
CA GLY A 26 -7.49 -18.52 2.39
C GLY A 26 -6.34 -18.86 1.44
N VAL A 27 -5.22 -18.12 1.54
CA VAL A 27 -4.03 -18.35 0.72
C VAL A 27 -2.88 -18.86 1.57
N SER A 28 -1.89 -19.49 0.92
CA SER A 28 -0.69 -19.97 1.60
C SER A 28 0.11 -18.80 2.16
N GLN A 29 0.47 -18.89 3.44
CA GLN A 29 1.34 -17.91 4.09
C GLN A 29 2.71 -17.87 3.42
N THR A 30 3.28 -19.01 3.09
CA THR A 30 4.56 -19.09 2.40
C THR A 30 4.52 -18.39 1.06
N HIS A 31 3.44 -18.58 0.31
CA HIS A 31 3.26 -17.89 -0.97
C HIS A 31 3.09 -16.38 -0.78
N LEU A 32 2.26 -15.95 0.17
CA LEU A 32 2.06 -14.52 0.46
C LEU A 32 3.38 -13.88 0.87
N ARG A 33 4.17 -14.53 1.71
CA ARG A 33 5.49 -14.05 2.12
C ARG A 33 6.41 -13.83 0.91
N ARG A 34 6.44 -14.80 -0.01
CA ARG A 34 7.26 -14.69 -1.22
C ARG A 34 6.80 -13.56 -2.13
N VAL A 35 5.48 -13.37 -2.25
CA VAL A 35 4.91 -12.24 -2.99
C VAL A 35 5.32 -10.91 -2.36
N GLU A 36 5.20 -10.77 -1.05
CA GLU A 36 5.57 -9.55 -0.33
C GLU A 36 7.08 -9.26 -0.42
N LEU A 37 7.92 -10.29 -0.50
CA LEU A 37 9.35 -10.14 -0.70
C LEU A 37 9.76 -9.86 -2.16
N GLY A 38 8.80 -9.86 -3.07
CA GLY A 38 9.07 -9.68 -4.50
C GLY A 38 9.69 -10.90 -5.17
N GLN A 39 9.61 -12.08 -4.53
CA GLN A 39 10.19 -13.33 -5.03
C GLN A 39 9.22 -14.16 -5.87
N ALA A 40 7.95 -13.82 -5.85
CA ALA A 40 6.92 -14.51 -6.61
C ALA A 40 5.88 -13.51 -7.10
N ASP A 41 5.35 -13.77 -8.30
CA ASP A 41 4.23 -12.99 -8.83
C ASP A 41 2.92 -13.48 -8.21
N ILE A 42 1.93 -12.59 -8.20
CA ILE A 42 0.59 -12.93 -7.73
C ILE A 42 -0.35 -13.05 -8.93
N THR A 43 -1.21 -14.07 -8.91
CA THR A 43 -2.28 -14.18 -9.90
C THR A 43 -3.41 -13.21 -9.58
N VAL A 44 -4.21 -12.86 -10.58
CA VAL A 44 -5.41 -12.01 -10.38
C VAL A 44 -6.36 -12.68 -9.39
N GLY A 45 -6.52 -14.00 -9.45
CA GLY A 45 -7.37 -14.73 -8.51
C GLY A 45 -6.91 -14.61 -7.07
N HIS A 46 -5.62 -14.77 -6.81
CA HIS A 46 -5.05 -14.56 -5.46
C HIS A 46 -5.17 -13.11 -5.02
N LEU A 47 -4.93 -12.15 -5.91
CA LEU A 47 -5.09 -10.73 -5.59
C LEU A 47 -6.53 -10.42 -5.19
N GLN A 48 -7.51 -11.01 -5.89
CA GLN A 48 -8.93 -10.86 -5.54
C GLN A 48 -9.21 -11.36 -4.12
N LEU A 49 -8.68 -12.54 -3.75
CA LEU A 49 -8.85 -13.10 -2.41
C LEU A 49 -8.22 -12.20 -1.35
N ILE A 50 -7.05 -11.65 -1.63
CA ILE A 50 -6.36 -10.73 -0.71
C ILE A 50 -7.13 -9.44 -0.56
N CYS A 51 -7.62 -8.85 -1.64
CA CYS A 51 -8.44 -7.63 -1.59
C CYS A 51 -9.74 -7.86 -0.81
N ASP A 52 -10.41 -8.99 -1.05
CA ASP A 52 -11.64 -9.34 -0.32
C ASP A 52 -11.37 -9.44 1.19
N ALA A 53 -10.25 -10.06 1.56
CA ALA A 53 -9.84 -10.18 2.97
C ALA A 53 -9.57 -8.83 3.63
N MET A 54 -9.15 -7.84 2.87
CA MET A 54 -8.91 -6.48 3.35
C MET A 54 -10.13 -5.57 3.22
N GLY A 55 -11.22 -6.06 2.65
CA GLY A 55 -12.44 -5.27 2.47
C GLY A 55 -12.35 -4.20 1.40
N ILE A 56 -11.49 -4.39 0.41
CA ILE A 56 -11.33 -3.45 -0.71
C ILE A 56 -11.57 -4.15 -2.04
N SER A 57 -11.92 -3.37 -3.08
CA SER A 57 -11.98 -3.88 -4.44
C SER A 57 -10.60 -3.93 -5.07
N VAL A 58 -10.44 -4.73 -6.13
CA VAL A 58 -9.20 -4.71 -6.93
C VAL A 58 -8.98 -3.32 -7.54
N ALA A 59 -10.05 -2.63 -7.93
CA ALA A 59 -9.94 -1.25 -8.41
C ALA A 59 -9.36 -0.32 -7.33
N ASP A 60 -9.80 -0.44 -6.08
CA ASP A 60 -9.26 0.32 -4.96
C ASP A 60 -7.79 0.00 -4.72
N PHE A 61 -7.41 -1.26 -4.88
CA PHE A 61 -6.02 -1.68 -4.75
C PHE A 61 -5.11 -0.90 -5.71
N PHE A 62 -5.56 -0.66 -6.93
CA PHE A 62 -4.80 0.03 -7.96
C PHE A 62 -5.02 1.54 -8.00
N LYS A 63 -5.77 2.11 -7.07
CA LYS A 63 -5.91 3.57 -7.00
C LYS A 63 -4.60 4.25 -6.66
N GLU A 64 -4.42 5.47 -7.18
CA GLU A 64 -3.19 6.26 -7.12
C GLU A 64 -2.88 6.86 -5.74
N GLU A 65 -3.27 6.22 -4.64
CA GLU A 65 -2.83 6.61 -3.30
C GLU A 65 -1.31 6.52 -3.14
N GLU A 66 -0.67 5.70 -3.97
CA GLU A 66 0.78 5.60 -4.05
C GLU A 66 1.45 6.94 -4.31
N ASN A 67 0.86 7.76 -5.19
CA ASN A 67 1.35 9.11 -5.46
C ASN A 67 1.20 10.02 -4.24
N SER A 68 0.12 9.88 -3.50
CA SER A 68 -0.10 10.61 -2.25
C SER A 68 0.93 10.24 -1.20
N ASP A 69 1.27 8.97 -1.08
CA ASP A 69 2.29 8.49 -0.14
C ASP A 69 3.67 9.01 -0.52
N GLU A 70 4.03 9.04 -1.80
CA GLU A 70 5.29 9.61 -2.28
C GLU A 70 5.37 11.10 -1.99
N ILE A 71 4.29 11.84 -2.21
CA ILE A 71 4.21 13.27 -1.91
C ILE A 71 4.35 13.49 -0.41
N ALA A 72 3.66 12.71 0.42
CA ALA A 72 3.76 12.81 1.87
C ALA A 72 5.18 12.55 2.37
N VAL A 73 5.85 11.54 1.84
CA VAL A 73 7.27 11.26 2.18
C VAL A 73 8.17 12.40 1.75
N ALA A 74 7.99 12.93 0.55
CA ALA A 74 8.77 14.05 0.05
C ALA A 74 8.58 15.29 0.94
N ILE A 75 7.35 15.59 1.33
CA ILE A 75 7.04 16.72 2.23
C ILE A 75 7.69 16.52 3.59
N SER A 76 7.68 15.29 4.12
CA SER A 76 8.26 14.99 5.43
C SER A 76 9.77 15.22 5.49
N LYS A 77 10.45 15.19 4.35
CA LYS A 77 11.89 15.43 4.24
C LYS A 77 12.25 16.90 4.15
N LEU A 78 11.25 17.79 3.98
CA LEU A 78 11.49 19.23 3.91
C LEU A 78 11.81 19.78 5.30
N SER A 79 12.65 20.82 5.32
CA SER A 79 12.88 21.60 6.54
C SER A 79 11.60 22.35 6.96
N PRO A 80 11.47 22.76 8.24
CA PRO A 80 10.31 23.56 8.65
C PRO A 80 10.12 24.83 7.81
N LYS A 81 11.20 25.50 7.43
CA LYS A 81 11.17 26.67 6.57
C LYS A 81 10.62 26.37 5.19
N GLN A 82 11.07 25.24 4.60
CA GLN A 82 10.59 24.78 3.30
C GLN A 82 9.11 24.41 3.34
N LYS A 83 8.65 23.79 4.43
CA LYS A 83 7.23 23.47 4.62
C LYS A 83 6.37 24.72 4.66
N VAL A 84 6.81 25.76 5.35
CA VAL A 84 6.11 27.05 5.43
C VAL A 84 6.02 27.69 4.05
N LEU A 85 7.10 27.68 3.27
CA LEU A 85 7.13 28.23 1.92
C LEU A 85 6.18 27.48 0.98
N LEU A 86 6.15 26.14 1.08
CA LEU A 86 5.24 25.31 0.29
C LEU A 86 3.78 25.62 0.65
N LEU A 87 3.47 25.72 1.95
CA LEU A 87 2.13 26.06 2.41
C LEU A 87 1.69 27.42 1.91
N SER A 88 2.55 28.44 1.99
CA SER A 88 2.28 29.78 1.46
C SER A 88 1.99 29.75 -0.03
N PHE A 89 2.75 28.97 -0.79
CA PHE A 89 2.52 28.80 -2.22
C PHE A 89 1.14 28.19 -2.50
N LEU A 90 0.76 27.13 -1.78
CA LEU A 90 -0.52 26.48 -1.94
C LEU A 90 -1.69 27.38 -1.56
N GLU A 91 -1.53 28.21 -0.53
CA GLU A 91 -2.55 29.19 -0.11
C GLU A 91 -2.74 30.32 -1.11
N SER A 92 -1.72 30.61 -1.93
CA SER A 92 -1.78 31.66 -2.94
C SER A 92 -2.51 31.23 -4.22
N LEU A 93 -2.76 29.93 -4.38
CA LEU A 93 -3.52 29.40 -5.52
C LEU A 93 -5.05 29.57 -5.30
#